data_704e669fcaf8f5df5452548bd413e738
#
_entry.id   704e669fcaf8f5df5452548bd413e738
#
_cell.length_a   1.000
_cell.length_b   1.000
_cell.length_c   1.000
_cell.angle_alpha   90.00
_cell.angle_beta   90.00
_cell.angle_gamma   90.00
#
_symmetry.space_group_name_H-M   'P 1'
#
loop_
_entity.id
_entity.type
_entity.pdbx_description
1 polymer ?
#
loop_
_entity_poly.entity_id
_entity_poly.type
_entity_poly.pdbx_seq_one_letter_code
_entity_poly.pdbx_strand_id
1 'polypeptide(L)'
;SLCTDIAPDLVYLPEVTFDYDEFFEDIAKALETHPNVVVAVSEGIHLSDGTYVGEGKNGNLDAFGHKQLSGTAKTLELAVKEKFGCKVRSIELNLPQRCASHIASKTDLDESVMIGKAAVKCASEGESGKMMTFVRTDSTNYAVYTESKDISGIANAVRRVPREFINKRGNNVTHECLEYIHPLILGETSPVFVGGIPKHFVIKK
;
A
#
# COMPACT_ATOMS: atom_id res chain seq x y z
N SER A 1 -7.87 7.24 2.29
CA SER A 1 -9.34 7.19 2.12
C SER A 1 -10.04 6.18 3.01
N LEU A 2 -9.44 5.03 3.34
CA LEU A 2 -10.05 3.99 4.21
C LEU A 2 -10.53 4.53 5.58
N CYS A 3 -9.96 5.63 6.07
CA CYS A 3 -10.32 6.25 7.34
C CYS A 3 -11.33 7.40 7.21
N THR A 4 -11.99 7.54 6.07
CA THR A 4 -12.92 8.64 5.76
C THR A 4 -14.20 8.14 5.11
N ASP A 5 -15.21 9.00 5.02
CA ASP A 5 -16.50 8.70 4.36
C ASP A 5 -16.39 8.45 2.85
N ILE A 6 -15.21 8.64 2.27
CA ILE A 6 -14.90 8.36 0.85
C ILE A 6 -13.99 7.14 0.68
N ALA A 7 -14.05 6.20 1.62
CA ALA A 7 -13.33 4.93 1.53
C ALA A 7 -13.74 4.15 0.27
N PRO A 8 -12.87 3.28 -0.27
CA PRO A 8 -13.27 2.27 -1.24
C PRO A 8 -14.37 1.37 -0.66
N ASP A 9 -15.31 0.95 -1.52
CA ASP A 9 -16.37 0.02 -1.13
C ASP A 9 -15.82 -1.38 -0.86
N LEU A 10 -14.81 -1.78 -1.62
CA LEU A 10 -14.16 -3.09 -1.55
C LEU A 10 -12.63 -2.95 -1.50
N VAL A 11 -11.99 -3.81 -0.70
CA VAL A 11 -10.52 -3.86 -0.58
C VAL A 11 -10.05 -5.30 -0.62
N TYR A 12 -9.26 -5.66 -1.63
CA TYR A 12 -8.69 -7.00 -1.79
C TYR A 12 -7.19 -6.99 -1.51
N LEU A 13 -6.78 -7.83 -0.55
CA LEU A 13 -5.41 -7.97 -0.09
C LEU A 13 -4.83 -9.33 -0.49
N PRO A 14 -3.50 -9.44 -0.67
CA PRO A 14 -2.87 -10.68 -1.14
C PRO A 14 -2.88 -11.80 -0.09
N GLU A 15 -3.24 -11.51 1.14
CA GLU A 15 -3.32 -12.50 2.23
C GLU A 15 -4.55 -13.40 2.13
N VAL A 16 -5.50 -13.06 1.26
CA VAL A 16 -6.71 -13.84 0.99
C VAL A 16 -6.69 -14.30 -0.46
N THR A 17 -6.95 -15.57 -0.67
CA THR A 17 -7.12 -16.13 -2.03
C THR A 17 -8.23 -15.38 -2.75
N PHE A 18 -7.93 -14.92 -3.95
CA PHE A 18 -8.88 -14.20 -4.79
C PHE A 18 -9.72 -15.20 -5.60
N ASP A 19 -11.04 -14.96 -5.65
CA ASP A 19 -11.98 -15.71 -6.43
C ASP A 19 -12.83 -14.75 -7.29
N TYR A 20 -12.95 -15.04 -8.59
CA TYR A 20 -13.67 -14.17 -9.53
C TYR A 20 -15.17 -14.18 -9.29
N ASP A 21 -15.76 -15.32 -8.94
CA ASP A 21 -17.21 -15.41 -8.73
C ASP A 21 -17.59 -14.64 -7.46
N GLU A 22 -16.83 -14.80 -6.38
CA GLU A 22 -16.98 -14.01 -5.15
C GLU A 22 -16.79 -12.50 -5.39
N PHE A 23 -15.81 -12.14 -6.20
CA PHE A 23 -15.54 -10.74 -6.57
C PHE A 23 -16.72 -10.13 -7.34
N PHE A 24 -17.29 -10.86 -8.29
CA PHE A 24 -18.47 -10.38 -9.04
C PHE A 24 -19.72 -10.28 -8.16
N GLU A 25 -19.94 -11.21 -7.23
CA GLU A 25 -21.01 -11.12 -6.23
C GLU A 25 -20.87 -9.87 -5.37
N ASP A 26 -19.65 -9.58 -4.88
CA ASP A 26 -19.36 -8.43 -4.04
C ASP A 26 -19.62 -7.11 -4.80
N ILE A 27 -19.21 -7.02 -6.08
CA ILE A 27 -19.52 -5.86 -6.94
C ILE A 27 -21.01 -5.72 -7.17
N ALA A 28 -21.72 -6.81 -7.52
CA ALA A 28 -23.16 -6.78 -7.74
C ALA A 28 -23.88 -6.24 -6.52
N LYS A 29 -23.53 -6.73 -5.34
CA LYS A 29 -24.10 -6.28 -4.07
C LYS A 29 -23.79 -4.81 -3.76
N ALA A 30 -22.56 -4.35 -4.03
CA ALA A 30 -22.20 -2.95 -3.84
C ALA A 30 -22.99 -2.02 -4.77
N LEU A 31 -23.26 -2.45 -6.02
CA LEU A 31 -24.05 -1.69 -6.99
C LEU A 31 -25.54 -1.55 -6.61
N GLU A 32 -26.07 -2.41 -5.71
CA GLU A 32 -27.44 -2.25 -5.18
C GLU A 32 -27.57 -0.99 -4.32
N THR A 33 -26.51 -0.58 -3.66
CA THR A 33 -26.49 0.55 -2.70
C THR A 33 -25.77 1.79 -3.20
N HIS A 34 -24.78 1.60 -4.07
CA HIS A 34 -23.94 2.68 -4.61
C HIS A 34 -23.97 2.69 -6.14
N PRO A 35 -24.27 3.84 -6.78
CA PRO A 35 -24.28 3.95 -8.25
C PRO A 35 -22.87 3.86 -8.85
N ASN A 36 -21.84 4.11 -8.04
CA ASN A 36 -20.43 4.01 -8.43
C ASN A 36 -19.71 3.19 -7.35
N VAL A 37 -19.06 2.13 -7.75
CA VAL A 37 -18.28 1.26 -6.85
C VAL A 37 -16.79 1.51 -7.05
N VAL A 38 -16.08 1.75 -5.95
CA VAL A 38 -14.64 1.92 -5.90
C VAL A 38 -14.00 0.69 -5.27
N VAL A 39 -13.13 0.02 -6.01
CA VAL A 39 -12.40 -1.16 -5.55
C VAL A 39 -10.92 -0.83 -5.41
N ALA A 40 -10.37 -1.00 -4.22
CA ALA A 40 -8.93 -1.00 -4.00
C ALA A 40 -8.41 -2.44 -4.05
N VAL A 41 -7.39 -2.68 -4.85
CA VAL A 41 -6.84 -4.02 -5.03
C VAL A 41 -5.31 -3.98 -4.93
N SER A 42 -4.75 -4.94 -4.21
CA SER A 42 -3.30 -5.14 -4.20
C SER A 42 -2.85 -5.83 -5.50
N GLU A 43 -1.71 -5.40 -6.01
CA GLU A 43 -1.07 -6.03 -7.18
C GLU A 43 -0.76 -7.52 -6.97
N GLY A 44 -0.51 -7.92 -5.72
CA GLY A 44 -0.14 -9.29 -5.34
C GLY A 44 -1.30 -10.25 -5.09
N ILE A 45 -2.56 -9.92 -5.43
CA ILE A 45 -3.67 -10.87 -5.28
C ILE A 45 -3.48 -12.08 -6.19
N HIS A 46 -3.83 -13.26 -5.69
CA HIS A 46 -3.60 -14.52 -6.39
C HIS A 46 -4.77 -15.49 -6.25
N LEU A 47 -4.93 -16.35 -7.24
CA LEU A 47 -5.92 -17.42 -7.29
C LEU A 47 -5.51 -18.58 -6.36
N SER A 48 -6.40 -19.55 -6.20
CA SER A 48 -6.19 -20.74 -5.35
C SER A 48 -5.01 -21.63 -5.81
N ASP A 49 -4.65 -21.57 -7.07
CA ASP A 49 -3.48 -22.27 -7.64
C ASP A 49 -2.16 -21.49 -7.47
N GLY A 50 -2.21 -20.29 -6.85
CA GLY A 50 -1.07 -19.41 -6.67
C GLY A 50 -0.73 -18.53 -7.87
N THR A 51 -1.51 -18.56 -8.95
CA THR A 51 -1.35 -17.68 -10.11
C THR A 51 -1.77 -16.25 -9.75
N TYR A 52 -0.93 -15.26 -10.03
CA TYR A 52 -1.28 -13.86 -9.80
C TYR A 52 -2.27 -13.35 -10.85
N VAL A 53 -3.27 -12.59 -10.41
CA VAL A 53 -4.30 -12.00 -11.29
C VAL A 53 -3.69 -11.07 -12.35
N GLY A 54 -2.63 -10.35 -12.00
CA GLY A 54 -1.86 -9.48 -12.91
C GLY A 54 -0.68 -10.16 -13.62
N GLU A 55 -0.58 -11.49 -13.55
CA GLU A 55 0.53 -12.20 -14.19
C GLU A 55 0.37 -12.18 -15.71
N GLY A 56 1.16 -11.34 -16.37
CA GLY A 56 1.23 -11.31 -17.84
C GLY A 56 1.81 -12.61 -18.40
N LYS A 57 1.44 -12.97 -19.63
CA LYS A 57 1.89 -14.17 -20.33
C LYS A 57 3.43 -14.30 -20.46
N ASN A 58 4.19 -13.25 -20.18
CA ASN A 58 5.64 -13.17 -20.34
C ASN A 58 6.38 -13.04 -19.00
N GLY A 59 5.93 -13.70 -17.95
CA GLY A 59 6.52 -13.77 -16.60
C GLY A 59 7.99 -13.32 -16.44
N ASN A 60 8.29 -12.05 -16.69
CA ASN A 60 9.62 -11.49 -16.51
C ASN A 60 9.95 -11.47 -15.02
N LEU A 61 11.10 -12.02 -14.68
CA LEU A 61 11.67 -11.92 -13.34
C LEU A 61 12.52 -10.65 -13.25
N ASP A 62 12.50 -10.01 -12.08
CA ASP A 62 13.45 -8.95 -11.78
C ASP A 62 14.86 -9.51 -11.49
N ALA A 63 15.83 -8.63 -11.24
CA ALA A 63 17.21 -9.02 -10.94
C ALA A 63 17.35 -9.88 -9.66
N PHE A 64 16.32 -9.95 -8.84
CA PHE A 64 16.27 -10.70 -7.58
C PHE A 64 15.43 -11.99 -7.69
N GLY A 65 14.90 -12.29 -8.87
CA GLY A 65 14.09 -13.49 -9.11
C GLY A 65 12.61 -13.34 -8.76
N HIS A 66 12.12 -12.12 -8.49
CA HIS A 66 10.70 -11.87 -8.24
C HIS A 66 9.95 -11.67 -9.55
N LYS A 67 8.73 -12.20 -9.63
CA LYS A 67 7.85 -11.94 -10.77
C LYS A 67 7.48 -10.47 -10.86
N GLN A 68 7.68 -9.87 -12.03
CA GLN A 68 7.16 -8.53 -12.29
C GLN A 68 5.64 -8.63 -12.46
N LEU A 69 4.91 -8.18 -11.44
CA LEU A 69 3.47 -8.07 -11.47
C LEU A 69 3.09 -6.72 -12.08
N SER A 70 2.16 -6.73 -13.03
CA SER A 70 1.61 -5.50 -13.61
C SER A 70 0.26 -5.79 -14.25
N GLY A 71 -0.61 -4.78 -14.26
CA GLY A 71 -1.90 -4.90 -14.96
C GLY A 71 -2.99 -5.63 -14.20
N THR A 72 -2.84 -5.90 -12.89
CA THR A 72 -3.90 -6.48 -12.05
C THR A 72 -5.19 -5.68 -12.17
N ALA A 73 -5.13 -4.35 -11.98
CA ALA A 73 -6.30 -3.49 -12.10
C ALA A 73 -6.88 -3.51 -13.51
N LYS A 74 -6.05 -3.57 -14.55
CA LYS A 74 -6.51 -3.67 -15.94
C LYS A 74 -7.18 -5.00 -16.24
N THR A 75 -6.67 -6.09 -15.71
CA THR A 75 -7.27 -7.43 -15.85
C THR A 75 -8.67 -7.45 -15.23
N LEU A 76 -8.81 -6.90 -14.02
CA LEU A 76 -10.11 -6.80 -13.34
C LEU A 76 -11.07 -5.82 -14.05
N GLU A 77 -10.58 -4.69 -14.59
CA GLU A 77 -11.39 -3.78 -15.41
C GLU A 77 -12.06 -4.53 -16.57
N LEU A 78 -11.28 -5.33 -17.29
CA LEU A 78 -11.80 -6.08 -18.45
C LEU A 78 -12.81 -7.15 -18.01
N ALA A 79 -12.52 -7.89 -16.94
CA ALA A 79 -13.41 -8.90 -16.39
C ALA A 79 -14.76 -8.31 -15.93
N VAL A 80 -14.73 -7.20 -15.19
CA VAL A 80 -15.95 -6.50 -14.74
C VAL A 80 -16.73 -5.94 -15.92
N LYS A 81 -16.05 -5.33 -16.91
CA LYS A 81 -16.70 -4.82 -18.12
C LYS A 81 -17.40 -5.94 -18.91
N GLU A 82 -16.77 -7.09 -19.04
CA GLU A 82 -17.35 -8.26 -19.71
C GLU A 82 -18.58 -8.79 -18.94
N LYS A 83 -18.47 -8.90 -17.61
CA LYS A 83 -19.52 -9.47 -16.76
C LYS A 83 -20.77 -8.57 -16.66
N PHE A 84 -20.58 -7.25 -16.50
CA PHE A 84 -21.66 -6.31 -16.18
C PHE A 84 -22.03 -5.38 -17.34
N GLY A 85 -21.25 -5.29 -18.41
CA GLY A 85 -21.48 -4.39 -19.53
C GLY A 85 -21.41 -2.90 -19.15
N CYS A 86 -20.91 -2.57 -17.95
CA CYS A 86 -20.85 -1.20 -17.44
C CYS A 86 -19.54 -0.50 -17.81
N LYS A 87 -19.51 0.83 -17.58
CA LYS A 87 -18.28 1.60 -17.74
C LYS A 87 -17.37 1.36 -16.55
N VAL A 88 -16.18 0.86 -16.78
CA VAL A 88 -15.14 0.62 -15.77
C VAL A 88 -13.88 1.39 -16.12
N ARG A 89 -13.11 1.77 -15.13
CA ARG A 89 -11.78 2.36 -15.28
C ARG A 89 -10.84 1.79 -14.23
N SER A 90 -9.65 1.39 -14.66
CA SER A 90 -8.55 1.03 -13.76
C SER A 90 -7.57 2.19 -13.62
N ILE A 91 -7.00 2.34 -12.42
CA ILE A 91 -5.97 3.30 -12.10
C ILE A 91 -4.86 2.54 -11.40
N GLU A 92 -3.66 2.54 -11.98
CA GLU A 92 -2.46 2.01 -11.36
C GLU A 92 -1.63 3.18 -10.86
N LEU A 93 -1.42 3.25 -9.54
CA LEU A 93 -0.82 4.43 -8.89
C LEU A 93 0.68 4.59 -9.13
N ASN A 94 1.41 3.54 -9.46
CA ASN A 94 2.81 3.55 -9.93
C ASN A 94 3.67 4.74 -9.43
N LEU A 95 4.43 5.36 -10.33
CA LEU A 95 5.30 6.52 -10.03
C LEU A 95 4.57 7.77 -9.54
N PRO A 96 3.38 8.16 -10.05
CA PRO A 96 2.63 9.30 -9.54
C PRO A 96 2.44 9.28 -8.02
N GLN A 97 2.19 8.13 -7.42
CA GLN A 97 2.09 7.98 -5.96
C GLN A 97 3.38 8.39 -5.25
N ARG A 98 4.55 8.00 -5.79
CA ARG A 98 5.86 8.30 -5.20
C ARG A 98 6.27 9.76 -5.38
N CYS A 99 5.67 10.45 -6.34
CA CYS A 99 5.97 11.86 -6.66
C CYS A 99 4.96 12.83 -6.05
N ALA A 100 3.97 12.36 -5.32
CA ALA A 100 2.86 13.14 -4.80
C ALA A 100 3.16 13.76 -3.41
N SER A 101 4.27 14.48 -3.28
CA SER A 101 4.69 15.11 -2.02
C SER A 101 3.66 16.08 -1.42
N HIS A 102 2.73 16.59 -2.24
CA HIS A 102 1.65 17.49 -1.81
C HIS A 102 0.54 16.81 -1.00
N ILE A 103 0.51 15.47 -0.98
CA ILE A 103 -0.43 14.68 -0.19
C ILE A 103 0.27 13.83 0.88
N ALA A 104 1.57 14.05 1.11
CA ALA A 104 2.29 13.37 2.19
C ALA A 104 1.77 13.84 3.55
N SER A 105 1.58 12.93 4.49
CA SER A 105 1.23 13.27 5.87
C SER A 105 2.44 13.82 6.63
N LYS A 106 2.19 14.65 7.63
CA LYS A 106 3.28 15.13 8.49
C LYS A 106 3.91 14.01 9.30
N THR A 107 3.11 13.07 9.78
CA THR A 107 3.59 11.88 10.50
C THR A 107 4.62 11.12 9.66
N ASP A 108 4.28 10.79 8.42
CA ASP A 108 5.16 10.03 7.52
C ASP A 108 6.47 10.79 7.22
N LEU A 109 6.40 12.11 7.00
CA LEU A 109 7.59 12.92 6.78
C LEU A 109 8.47 13.02 8.03
N ASP A 110 7.89 13.25 9.20
CA ASP A 110 8.65 13.35 10.46
C ASP A 110 9.33 12.01 10.79
N GLU A 111 8.65 10.91 10.61
CA GLU A 111 9.21 9.56 10.79
C GLU A 111 10.30 9.25 9.77
N SER A 112 10.12 9.63 8.51
CA SER A 112 11.15 9.47 7.47
C SER A 112 12.44 10.21 7.85
N VAL A 113 12.33 11.43 8.41
CA VAL A 113 13.48 12.19 8.91
C VAL A 113 14.08 11.52 10.15
N MET A 114 13.25 11.03 11.06
CA MET A 114 13.69 10.34 12.28
C MET A 114 14.53 9.11 11.95
N ILE A 115 14.03 8.23 11.09
CA ILE A 115 14.73 6.99 10.74
C ILE A 115 15.98 7.25 9.93
N GLY A 116 15.98 8.25 9.04
CA GLY A 116 17.17 8.67 8.30
C GLY A 116 18.29 9.19 9.23
N LYS A 117 17.95 10.02 10.22
CA LYS A 117 18.91 10.48 11.25
C LYS A 117 19.47 9.31 12.06
N ALA A 118 18.62 8.37 12.47
CA ALA A 118 19.03 7.19 13.21
C ALA A 118 19.99 6.31 12.40
N ALA A 119 19.72 6.13 11.10
CA ALA A 119 20.59 5.36 10.21
C ALA A 119 21.98 6.01 10.05
N VAL A 120 22.03 7.33 9.84
CA VAL A 120 23.31 8.07 9.76
C VAL A 120 24.08 7.97 11.07
N LYS A 121 23.41 8.12 12.21
CA LYS A 121 24.03 7.98 13.52
C LYS A 121 24.63 6.59 13.70
N CYS A 122 23.86 5.53 13.45
CA CYS A 122 24.29 4.14 13.54
C CYS A 122 25.55 3.88 12.68
N ALA A 123 25.56 4.37 11.42
CA ALA A 123 26.70 4.24 10.54
C ALA A 123 27.92 5.06 11.04
N SER A 124 27.72 6.25 11.61
CA SER A 124 28.81 7.08 12.15
C SER A 124 29.45 6.49 13.42
N GLU A 125 28.72 5.65 14.14
CA GLU A 125 29.21 4.89 15.29
C GLU A 125 29.96 3.61 14.89
N GLY A 126 30.11 3.35 13.58
CA GLY A 126 30.85 2.22 13.02
C GLY A 126 30.04 0.93 12.91
N GLU A 127 28.73 0.98 13.17
CA GLU A 127 27.85 -0.16 13.00
C GLU A 127 27.65 -0.52 11.52
N SER A 128 27.71 -1.79 11.21
CA SER A 128 27.53 -2.32 9.86
C SER A 128 26.55 -3.51 9.86
N GLY A 129 25.92 -3.78 8.73
CA GLY A 129 24.94 -4.86 8.61
C GLY A 129 23.67 -4.64 9.43
N LYS A 130 23.31 -3.38 9.69
CA LYS A 130 22.12 -3.00 10.46
C LYS A 130 21.08 -2.29 9.58
N MET A 131 19.82 -2.51 9.91
CA MET A 131 18.68 -1.77 9.38
C MET A 131 17.96 -1.08 10.53
N MET A 132 17.64 0.20 10.35
CA MET A 132 16.79 0.92 11.30
C MET A 132 15.33 0.57 11.08
N THR A 133 14.61 0.31 12.16
CA THR A 133 13.19 -0.02 12.16
C THR A 133 12.43 0.86 13.14
N PHE A 134 11.13 1.03 12.91
CA PHE A 134 10.25 1.64 13.89
C PHE A 134 9.69 0.61 14.85
N VAL A 135 9.57 1.01 16.09
CA VAL A 135 8.85 0.28 17.15
C VAL A 135 7.77 1.21 17.70
N ARG A 136 6.50 0.78 17.62
CA ARG A 136 5.40 1.49 18.26
C ARG A 136 5.46 1.34 19.76
N THR A 137 5.14 2.42 20.47
CA THR A 137 4.97 2.37 21.92
C THR A 137 3.55 1.94 22.30
N ASP A 138 3.39 1.32 23.47
CA ASP A 138 2.09 0.95 24.04
C ASP A 138 1.36 2.15 24.68
N SER A 139 1.61 3.36 24.18
CA SER A 139 0.96 4.57 24.69
C SER A 139 -0.43 4.76 24.08
N THR A 140 -1.33 5.43 24.82
CA THR A 140 -2.65 5.84 24.31
C THR A 140 -2.58 6.77 23.11
N ASN A 141 -1.48 7.52 22.98
CA ASN A 141 -1.18 8.33 21.82
C ASN A 141 -0.15 7.63 20.93
N TYR A 142 -0.39 7.66 19.62
CA TYR A 142 0.57 7.11 18.68
C TYR A 142 1.95 7.74 18.86
N ALA A 143 2.94 6.89 19.07
CA ALA A 143 4.34 7.28 19.10
C ALA A 143 5.23 6.10 18.68
N VAL A 144 6.36 6.44 18.07
CA VAL A 144 7.36 5.45 17.64
C VAL A 144 8.75 5.88 18.10
N TYR A 145 9.63 4.89 18.25
CA TYR A 145 11.07 5.11 18.36
C TYR A 145 11.79 4.22 17.34
N THR A 146 13.05 4.51 17.11
CA THR A 146 13.90 3.75 16.17
C THR A 146 14.75 2.73 16.91
N GLU A 147 14.86 1.54 16.34
CA GLU A 147 15.71 0.45 16.81
C GLU A 147 16.54 -0.09 15.64
N SER A 148 17.78 -0.48 15.92
CA SER A 148 18.61 -1.16 14.92
C SER A 148 18.39 -2.67 14.97
N LYS A 149 18.23 -3.29 13.80
CA LYS A 149 18.12 -4.75 13.64
C LYS A 149 19.17 -5.25 12.67
N ASP A 150 19.67 -6.46 12.92
CA ASP A 150 20.54 -7.13 11.97
C ASP A 150 19.82 -7.40 10.66
N ILE A 151 20.49 -7.16 9.51
CA ILE A 151 19.89 -7.38 8.20
C ILE A 151 19.83 -8.84 7.80
N SER A 152 20.57 -9.74 8.50
CA SER A 152 20.50 -11.16 8.25
C SER A 152 19.09 -11.68 8.52
N GLY A 153 18.47 -12.30 7.53
CA GLY A 153 17.10 -12.80 7.62
C GLY A 153 15.99 -11.77 7.36
N ILE A 154 16.33 -10.50 7.05
CA ILE A 154 15.33 -9.50 6.63
C ILE A 154 15.12 -9.54 5.11
N ALA A 155 16.19 -9.75 4.34
CA ALA A 155 16.10 -9.84 2.89
C ALA A 155 15.17 -10.99 2.47
N ASN A 156 14.25 -10.70 1.56
CA ASN A 156 13.22 -11.63 1.06
C ASN A 156 12.22 -12.14 2.12
N ALA A 157 12.25 -11.59 3.34
CA ALA A 157 11.22 -11.88 4.33
C ALA A 157 9.94 -11.10 4.01
N VAL A 158 8.84 -11.83 3.84
CA VAL A 158 7.51 -11.22 3.61
C VAL A 158 6.83 -11.02 4.95
N ARG A 159 6.48 -9.78 5.29
CA ARG A 159 5.62 -9.47 6.42
C ARG A 159 4.19 -9.30 5.91
N ARG A 160 3.32 -10.19 6.33
CA ARG A 160 1.92 -10.21 5.92
C ARG A 160 1.06 -9.30 6.78
N VAL A 161 -0.04 -8.81 6.21
CA VAL A 161 -1.10 -8.15 6.97
C VAL A 161 -1.75 -9.19 7.90
N PRO A 162 -1.87 -8.92 9.22
CA PRO A 162 -2.52 -9.84 10.16
C PRO A 162 -3.93 -10.18 9.72
N ARG A 163 -4.34 -11.45 9.88
CA ARG A 163 -5.68 -11.90 9.42
C ARG A 163 -6.83 -11.19 10.11
N GLU A 164 -6.63 -10.78 11.35
CA GLU A 164 -7.59 -9.98 12.13
C GLU A 164 -7.83 -8.58 11.55
N PHE A 165 -6.94 -8.08 10.69
CA PHE A 165 -7.11 -6.81 9.99
C PHE A 165 -7.95 -6.92 8.71
N ILE A 166 -8.33 -8.14 8.33
CA ILE A 166 -9.13 -8.43 7.14
C ILE A 166 -10.47 -8.99 7.60
N ASN A 167 -11.58 -8.48 7.04
CA ASN A 167 -12.90 -8.97 7.39
C ASN A 167 -13.09 -10.46 7.05
N LYS A 168 -14.14 -11.08 7.53
CA LYS A 168 -14.40 -12.53 7.34
C LYS A 168 -14.53 -12.92 5.88
N ARG A 169 -15.16 -12.06 5.07
CA ARG A 169 -15.36 -12.29 3.63
C ARG A 169 -14.06 -12.13 2.83
N GLY A 170 -13.10 -11.37 3.32
CA GLY A 170 -11.82 -11.12 2.63
C GLY A 170 -11.85 -9.97 1.61
N ASN A 171 -12.92 -9.20 1.61
CA ASN A 171 -13.17 -8.12 0.65
C ASN A 171 -13.14 -6.71 1.25
N ASN A 172 -12.67 -6.58 2.50
CA ASN A 172 -12.46 -5.29 3.15
C ASN A 172 -11.59 -5.46 4.41
N VAL A 173 -11.13 -4.33 4.96
CA VAL A 173 -10.36 -4.28 6.21
C VAL A 173 -11.28 -4.09 7.40
N THR A 174 -10.79 -4.47 8.60
CA THR A 174 -11.53 -4.31 9.86
C THR A 174 -11.28 -2.93 10.48
N HIS A 175 -12.06 -2.59 11.51
CA HIS A 175 -11.88 -1.36 12.27
C HIS A 175 -10.51 -1.30 12.95
N GLU A 176 -10.03 -2.41 13.46
CA GLU A 176 -8.70 -2.54 14.09
C GLU A 176 -7.57 -2.21 13.10
N CYS A 177 -7.73 -2.59 11.82
CA CYS A 177 -6.81 -2.17 10.77
C CYS A 177 -6.82 -0.66 10.58
N LEU A 178 -8.02 -0.04 10.57
CA LEU A 178 -8.15 1.40 10.43
C LEU A 178 -7.52 2.14 11.61
N GLU A 179 -7.75 1.69 12.83
CA GLU A 179 -7.11 2.25 14.03
C GLU A 179 -5.58 2.13 13.96
N TYR A 180 -5.09 1.02 13.41
CA TYR A 180 -3.66 0.80 13.25
C TYR A 180 -3.02 1.76 12.24
N ILE A 181 -3.66 2.01 11.10
CA ILE A 181 -3.09 2.83 10.02
C ILE A 181 -3.43 4.32 10.13
N HIS A 182 -4.53 4.68 10.81
CA HIS A 182 -5.01 6.06 10.88
C HIS A 182 -3.94 7.07 11.34
N PRO A 183 -3.12 6.81 12.37
CA PRO A 183 -2.08 7.75 12.80
C PRO A 183 -1.08 8.12 11.69
N LEU A 184 -0.85 7.21 10.74
CA LEU A 184 0.13 7.40 9.67
C LEU A 184 -0.29 8.46 8.63
N ILE A 185 -1.58 8.76 8.53
CA ILE A 185 -2.10 9.75 7.58
C ILE A 185 -2.35 11.13 8.23
N LEU A 186 -2.01 11.29 9.51
CA LEU A 186 -2.30 12.51 10.26
C LEU A 186 -1.25 13.60 10.03
N GLY A 187 -1.70 14.81 10.22
CA GLY A 187 -0.89 16.03 10.11
C GLY A 187 -0.79 16.54 8.66
N GLU A 188 -1.11 17.81 8.52
CA GLU A 188 -1.05 18.49 7.23
C GLU A 188 0.35 19.00 6.93
N THR A 189 0.73 18.96 5.67
CA THR A 189 1.98 19.52 5.16
C THR A 189 1.69 20.65 4.19
N SER A 190 2.54 21.67 4.18
CA SER A 190 2.44 22.78 3.25
C SER A 190 3.63 22.73 2.29
N PRO A 191 3.48 22.12 1.11
CA PRO A 191 4.55 22.09 0.13
C PRO A 191 4.89 23.53 -0.34
N VAL A 192 6.17 23.80 -0.51
CA VAL A 192 6.65 25.09 -0.97
C VAL A 192 6.54 25.17 -2.49
N PHE A 193 5.88 26.22 -2.99
CA PHE A 193 5.78 26.51 -4.43
C PHE A 193 6.60 27.74 -4.80
N VAL A 194 7.22 27.72 -5.97
CA VAL A 194 7.91 28.87 -6.57
C VAL A 194 7.44 29.00 -8.00
N GLY A 195 6.81 30.13 -8.34
CA GLY A 195 6.28 30.36 -9.67
C GLY A 195 5.20 29.38 -10.12
N GLY A 196 4.41 28.85 -9.15
CA GLY A 196 3.34 27.87 -9.42
C GLY A 196 3.82 26.42 -9.55
N ILE A 197 5.11 26.16 -9.34
CA ILE A 197 5.71 24.82 -9.44
C ILE A 197 6.21 24.40 -8.04
N PRO A 198 6.00 23.14 -7.61
CA PRO A 198 6.58 22.63 -6.38
C PRO A 198 8.10 22.82 -6.38
N LYS A 199 8.64 23.38 -5.29
CA LYS A 199 10.06 23.61 -5.17
C LYS A 199 10.81 22.30 -4.99
N HIS A 200 11.68 21.99 -5.95
CA HIS A 200 12.58 20.84 -5.88
C HIS A 200 13.92 21.24 -5.27
N PHE A 201 14.45 20.38 -4.43
CA PHE A 201 15.82 20.50 -3.92
C PHE A 201 16.74 19.66 -4.82
N VAL A 202 17.72 20.32 -5.42
CA VAL A 202 18.75 19.63 -6.21
C VAL A 202 19.98 19.46 -5.34
N ILE A 203 20.36 18.22 -5.07
CA ILE A 203 21.63 17.91 -4.41
C ILE A 203 22.73 18.18 -5.44
N LYS A 204 23.52 19.22 -5.21
CA LYS A 204 24.71 19.45 -6.04
C LYS A 204 25.71 18.34 -5.74
N LYS A 205 26.14 17.65 -6.80
CA LYS A 205 27.25 16.69 -6.73
C LYS A 205 28.56 17.42 -6.51
#